data_407e26d450da573040549e5a4d60b338
#
_entry.id   407e26d450da573040549e5a4d60b338
#
_cell.length_a   1.000
_cell.length_b   1.000
_cell.length_c   1.000
_cell.angle_alpha   90.00
_cell.angle_beta   90.00
_cell.angle_gamma   90.00
#
_symmetry.space_group_name_H-M   'P 1'
#
loop_
_entity.id
_entity.type
_entity.pdbx_description
1 polymer ?
#
loop_
_entity_poly.entity_id
_entity_poly.type
_entity_poly.pdbx_seq_one_letter_code
_entity_poly.pdbx_strand_id
1 'polypeptide(L)'
;MSKVAYIATATVSLMVAASSAMAAAVPGFTLAAQTPRFSFYSRGAKVDADKSEKYLAKVEQVLGAQFSGHAEYYRYESVSEVAVATGNYAEGVTLPGQKQIHSAHGFHAHEIVHLLATQLGNPGPMFHEGLAVVLGNDSKWGGKGVDEIAKRALKGRNAENVLAQFETIPTDISYPVAASFVGSLAAQHGMAKLADFFRACPQPVQRDAAFQQTFGVSYSQAVAAWSQAL
;
A
#
# COMPACT_ATOMS: atom_id res chain seq x y z
N MET A 1 -6.71 54.69 46.51
CA MET A 1 -5.83 53.48 46.61
C MET A 1 -6.64 52.31 46.17
N SER A 2 -6.52 51.92 44.93
CA SER A 2 -7.28 50.78 44.31
C SER A 2 -6.41 49.56 44.31
N LYS A 3 -6.88 48.48 44.93
CA LYS A 3 -6.22 47.15 44.95
C LYS A 3 -6.65 46.38 43.72
N VAL A 4 -5.72 46.10 42.82
CA VAL A 4 -5.90 45.20 41.67
C VAL A 4 -5.65 43.78 42.18
N ALA A 5 -6.66 42.95 42.09
CA ALA A 5 -6.54 41.52 42.39
C ALA A 5 -6.09 40.77 41.13
N TYR A 6 -4.95 40.10 41.19
CA TYR A 6 -4.48 39.14 40.16
C TYR A 6 -5.23 37.82 40.34
N ILE A 7 -6.01 37.47 39.31
CA ILE A 7 -6.60 36.12 39.20
C ILE A 7 -5.59 35.24 38.43
N ALA A 8 -4.98 34.29 39.10
CA ALA A 8 -4.14 33.28 38.49
C ALA A 8 -5.05 32.21 37.87
N THR A 9 -5.09 32.16 36.55
CA THR A 9 -5.76 31.07 35.80
C THR A 9 -4.83 29.86 35.77
N ALA A 10 -5.15 28.81 36.52
CA ALA A 10 -4.48 27.53 36.46
C ALA A 10 -4.98 26.78 35.22
N THR A 11 -4.14 26.62 34.22
CA THR A 11 -4.36 25.74 33.08
C THR A 11 -4.13 24.28 33.52
N VAL A 12 -5.22 23.54 33.68
CA VAL A 12 -5.16 22.09 33.90
C VAL A 12 -4.89 21.45 32.54
N SER A 13 -3.66 21.00 32.30
CA SER A 13 -3.33 20.13 31.17
C SER A 13 -3.89 18.76 31.42
N LEU A 14 -5.00 18.44 30.76
CA LEU A 14 -5.57 17.10 30.73
C LEU A 14 -4.69 16.22 29.84
N MET A 15 -3.78 15.44 30.42
CA MET A 15 -3.11 14.35 29.73
C MET A 15 -4.16 13.26 29.48
N VAL A 16 -4.67 13.22 28.26
CA VAL A 16 -5.43 12.07 27.78
C VAL A 16 -4.41 10.95 27.57
N ALA A 17 -4.29 10.05 28.54
CA ALA A 17 -3.63 8.77 28.36
C ALA A 17 -4.48 7.98 27.36
N ALA A 18 -4.08 7.96 26.07
CA ALA A 18 -4.62 7.05 25.09
C ALA A 18 -4.26 5.63 25.53
N SER A 19 -5.23 4.93 26.12
CA SER A 19 -5.15 3.51 26.37
C SER A 19 -5.09 2.80 25.01
N SER A 20 -3.88 2.55 24.51
CA SER A 20 -3.66 1.65 23.39
C SER A 20 -4.10 0.27 23.86
N ALA A 21 -5.21 -0.25 23.35
CA ALA A 21 -5.49 -1.66 23.42
C ALA A 21 -4.28 -2.36 22.76
N MET A 22 -3.39 -2.93 23.56
CA MET A 22 -2.25 -3.70 23.07
C MET A 22 -2.83 -4.90 22.31
N ALA A 23 -2.74 -4.87 20.96
CA ALA A 23 -2.88 -6.09 20.20
C ALA A 23 -1.92 -7.13 20.80
N ALA A 24 -2.36 -8.40 20.88
CA ALA A 24 -1.55 -9.45 21.48
C ALA A 24 -0.20 -9.50 20.75
N ALA A 25 0.87 -9.14 21.45
CA ALA A 25 2.19 -9.04 20.87
C ALA A 25 2.58 -10.39 20.24
N VAL A 26 3.04 -10.39 19.01
CA VAL A 26 3.60 -11.59 18.37
C VAL A 26 4.75 -12.09 19.25
N PRO A 27 4.75 -13.37 19.71
CA PRO A 27 5.72 -13.85 20.66
C PRO A 27 7.17 -13.59 20.24
N GLY A 28 7.97 -13.06 21.16
CA GLY A 28 9.40 -12.78 20.97
C GLY A 28 9.69 -11.43 20.30
N PHE A 29 8.68 -10.65 19.89
CA PHE A 29 8.88 -9.29 19.40
C PHE A 29 8.85 -8.26 20.53
N THR A 30 9.71 -7.24 20.45
CA THR A 30 9.74 -6.09 21.34
C THR A 30 9.53 -4.82 20.55
N LEU A 31 8.96 -3.78 21.18
CA LEU A 31 8.83 -2.48 20.56
C LEU A 31 10.22 -1.89 20.30
N ALA A 32 10.58 -1.72 19.03
CA ALA A 32 11.88 -1.22 18.57
C ALA A 32 11.86 0.29 18.30
N ALA A 33 10.72 0.82 17.83
CA ALA A 33 10.51 2.25 17.58
C ALA A 33 9.01 2.57 17.50
N GLN A 34 8.68 3.85 17.63
CA GLN A 34 7.32 4.36 17.46
C GLN A 34 7.35 5.71 16.74
N THR A 35 6.39 5.91 15.83
CA THR A 35 6.12 7.18 15.14
C THR A 35 4.63 7.53 15.31
N PRO A 36 4.16 8.68 14.85
CA PRO A 36 2.73 9.02 14.96
C PRO A 36 1.77 7.98 14.38
N ARG A 37 2.18 7.29 13.30
CA ARG A 37 1.29 6.33 12.59
C ARG A 37 1.74 4.88 12.66
N PHE A 38 2.93 4.58 13.23
CA PHE A 38 3.45 3.23 13.33
C PHE A 38 3.99 2.88 14.72
N SER A 39 3.77 1.63 15.13
CA SER A 39 4.58 0.93 16.13
C SER A 39 5.41 -0.15 15.45
N PHE A 40 6.72 -0.11 15.63
CA PHE A 40 7.66 -1.06 15.02
C PHE A 40 8.09 -2.10 16.04
N TYR A 41 7.95 -3.35 15.68
CA TYR A 41 8.33 -4.48 16.50
C TYR A 41 9.43 -5.30 15.82
N SER A 42 10.45 -5.73 16.57
CA SER A 42 11.50 -6.60 16.04
C SER A 42 12.06 -7.52 17.13
N ARG A 43 12.85 -8.51 16.71
CA ARG A 43 13.65 -9.38 17.58
C ARG A 43 15.11 -8.95 17.65
N GLY A 44 15.41 -7.66 17.43
CA GLY A 44 16.75 -7.08 17.40
C GLY A 44 17.16 -6.57 16.02
N ALA A 45 16.46 -6.93 14.95
CA ALA A 45 16.72 -6.42 13.62
C ALA A 45 16.37 -4.93 13.50
N LYS A 46 17.19 -4.17 12.76
CA LYS A 46 16.98 -2.73 12.55
C LYS A 46 15.71 -2.43 11.80
N VAL A 47 14.98 -1.40 12.23
CA VAL A 47 13.84 -0.80 11.56
C VAL A 47 14.16 0.62 11.10
N ASP A 48 13.58 1.05 9.98
CA ASP A 48 13.73 2.40 9.45
C ASP A 48 12.41 3.18 9.65
N ALA A 49 12.10 3.47 10.92
CA ALA A 49 10.83 4.06 11.34
C ALA A 49 10.56 5.43 10.68
N ASP A 50 11.54 6.33 10.70
CA ASP A 50 11.42 7.67 10.08
C ASP A 50 11.20 7.59 8.57
N LYS A 51 11.87 6.65 7.90
CA LYS A 51 11.70 6.44 6.46
C LYS A 51 10.31 5.94 6.13
N SER A 52 9.79 5.01 6.93
CA SER A 52 8.43 4.48 6.78
C SER A 52 7.36 5.56 6.98
N GLU A 53 7.50 6.38 8.02
CA GLU A 53 6.61 7.50 8.32
C GLU A 53 6.60 8.54 7.18
N LYS A 54 7.78 8.96 6.72
CA LYS A 54 7.93 9.90 5.59
C LYS A 54 7.37 9.32 4.29
N TYR A 55 7.57 8.02 4.08
CA TYR A 55 7.07 7.37 2.87
C TYR A 55 5.53 7.27 2.86
N LEU A 56 4.91 6.93 3.98
CA LEU A 56 3.44 6.97 4.10
C LEU A 56 2.90 8.37 3.80
N ALA A 57 3.52 9.42 4.35
CA ALA A 57 3.14 10.81 4.03
C ALA A 57 3.25 11.15 2.54
N LYS A 58 4.29 10.64 1.86
CA LYS A 58 4.44 10.78 0.40
C LYS A 58 3.30 10.09 -0.34
N VAL A 59 2.96 8.86 0.04
CA VAL A 59 1.86 8.09 -0.60
C VAL A 59 0.51 8.78 -0.38
N GLU A 60 0.25 9.30 0.83
CA GLU A 60 -0.93 10.11 1.14
C GLU A 60 -1.06 11.32 0.21
N GLN A 61 0.03 12.05 0.03
CA GLN A 61 0.06 13.22 -0.87
C GLN A 61 -0.22 12.82 -2.33
N VAL A 62 0.40 11.74 -2.80
CA VAL A 62 0.27 11.26 -4.18
C VAL A 62 -1.14 10.76 -4.48
N LEU A 63 -1.78 10.06 -3.54
CA LEU A 63 -3.13 9.52 -3.71
C LEU A 63 -4.24 10.47 -3.25
N GLY A 64 -3.89 11.63 -2.71
CA GLY A 64 -4.86 12.59 -2.16
C GLY A 64 -5.74 11.95 -1.08
N ALA A 65 -5.12 11.19 -0.16
CA ALA A 65 -5.80 10.43 0.88
C ALA A 65 -4.99 10.49 2.18
N GLN A 66 -5.66 10.21 3.31
CA GLN A 66 -5.03 10.15 4.63
C GLN A 66 -5.20 8.74 5.20
N PHE A 67 -4.12 8.15 5.70
CA PHE A 67 -4.20 6.88 6.41
C PHE A 67 -4.92 7.06 7.74
N SER A 68 -5.98 6.30 7.94
CA SER A 68 -6.77 6.33 9.17
C SER A 68 -6.33 5.24 10.14
N GLY A 69 -5.84 5.66 11.30
CA GLY A 69 -5.48 4.77 12.40
C GLY A 69 -3.99 4.71 12.67
N HIS A 70 -3.58 3.62 13.31
CA HIS A 70 -2.20 3.33 13.67
C HIS A 70 -1.86 1.93 13.18
N ALA A 71 -0.69 1.78 12.55
CA ALA A 71 -0.24 0.51 11.99
C ALA A 71 0.83 -0.13 12.88
N GLU A 72 0.89 -1.44 12.86
CA GLU A 72 1.95 -2.22 13.47
C GLU A 72 2.86 -2.77 12.39
N TYR A 73 4.15 -2.62 12.54
CA TYR A 73 5.17 -3.10 11.61
C TYR A 73 6.05 -4.15 12.31
N TYR A 74 5.96 -5.40 11.86
CA TYR A 74 6.74 -6.51 12.38
C TYR A 74 7.92 -6.81 11.47
N ARG A 75 9.15 -6.57 11.95
CA ARG A 75 10.40 -6.80 11.25
C ARG A 75 10.96 -8.18 11.58
N TYR A 76 10.89 -9.08 10.61
CA TYR A 76 11.43 -10.45 10.66
C TYR A 76 12.86 -10.50 10.13
N GLU A 77 13.62 -11.51 10.51
CA GLU A 77 15.01 -11.69 10.02
C GLU A 77 15.05 -12.33 8.64
N SER A 78 14.01 -13.08 8.25
CA SER A 78 13.95 -13.82 6.99
C SER A 78 12.54 -13.90 6.41
N VAL A 79 12.47 -14.18 5.10
CA VAL A 79 11.22 -14.51 4.37
C VAL A 79 10.53 -15.75 4.97
N SER A 80 11.32 -16.74 5.42
CA SER A 80 10.77 -17.95 6.04
C SER A 80 10.01 -17.63 7.34
N GLU A 81 10.48 -16.67 8.12
CA GLU A 81 9.76 -16.23 9.33
C GLU A 81 8.46 -15.47 8.99
N VAL A 82 8.49 -14.64 7.93
CA VAL A 82 7.26 -14.01 7.42
C VAL A 82 6.26 -15.07 7.01
N ALA A 83 6.71 -16.12 6.29
CA ALA A 83 5.84 -17.22 5.86
C ALA A 83 5.21 -17.96 7.04
N VAL A 84 5.99 -18.24 8.10
CA VAL A 84 5.48 -18.90 9.31
C VAL A 84 4.42 -18.04 10.00
N ALA A 85 4.64 -16.71 10.04
CA ALA A 85 3.74 -15.79 10.74
C ALA A 85 2.44 -15.49 9.96
N THR A 86 2.51 -15.45 8.62
CA THR A 86 1.40 -14.98 7.77
C THR A 86 0.78 -16.06 6.89
N GLY A 87 1.44 -17.21 6.76
CA GLY A 87 1.07 -18.25 5.79
C GLY A 87 1.51 -17.95 4.36
N ASN A 88 2.17 -16.81 4.10
CA ASN A 88 2.56 -16.37 2.76
C ASN A 88 4.09 -16.28 2.64
N TYR A 89 4.66 -17.01 1.68
CA TYR A 89 6.10 -16.95 1.38
C TYR A 89 6.41 -15.72 0.52
N ALA A 90 6.61 -14.58 1.18
CA ALA A 90 6.87 -13.27 0.56
C ALA A 90 7.83 -12.45 1.41
N GLU A 91 8.52 -11.47 0.80
CA GLU A 91 9.41 -10.53 1.51
C GLU A 91 8.65 -9.61 2.46
N GLY A 92 7.37 -9.38 2.20
CA GLY A 92 6.44 -8.65 3.04
C GLY A 92 5.00 -9.06 2.77
N VAL A 93 4.14 -8.80 3.75
CA VAL A 93 2.71 -9.03 3.69
C VAL A 93 2.02 -7.95 4.51
N THR A 94 1.09 -7.24 3.90
CA THR A 94 0.17 -6.35 4.60
C THR A 94 -1.11 -7.08 4.94
N LEU A 95 -1.53 -7.03 6.20
CA LEU A 95 -2.82 -7.53 6.69
C LEU A 95 -3.75 -6.33 6.97
N PRO A 96 -4.53 -5.87 5.96
CA PRO A 96 -5.23 -4.58 6.04
C PRO A 96 -6.25 -4.51 7.16
N GLY A 97 -6.99 -5.59 7.40
CA GLY A 97 -7.98 -5.67 8.47
C GLY A 97 -7.39 -5.50 9.87
N GLN A 98 -6.12 -5.83 10.04
CA GLN A 98 -5.36 -5.69 11.29
C GLN A 98 -4.48 -4.42 11.29
N LYS A 99 -4.35 -3.74 10.16
CA LYS A 99 -3.41 -2.64 9.93
C LYS A 99 -1.96 -3.06 10.27
N GLN A 100 -1.58 -4.26 9.87
CA GLN A 100 -0.27 -4.83 10.16
C GLN A 100 0.53 -5.02 8.87
N ILE A 101 1.82 -4.71 8.95
CA ILE A 101 2.84 -5.08 7.98
C ILE A 101 3.76 -6.11 8.63
N HIS A 102 3.95 -7.24 7.98
CA HIS A 102 4.94 -8.25 8.29
C HIS A 102 6.01 -8.23 7.22
N SER A 103 7.28 -7.99 7.54
CA SER A 103 8.31 -7.82 6.51
C SER A 103 9.67 -8.32 6.94
N ALA A 104 10.42 -8.90 6.00
CA ALA A 104 11.82 -9.21 6.13
C ALA A 104 12.75 -7.98 5.93
N HIS A 105 12.19 -6.78 5.76
CA HIS A 105 12.91 -5.53 5.56
C HIS A 105 12.63 -4.54 6.70
N GLY A 106 13.59 -3.69 7.03
CA GLY A 106 13.41 -2.60 8.02
C GLY A 106 12.54 -1.45 7.50
N PHE A 107 12.38 -1.35 6.18
CA PHE A 107 11.49 -0.46 5.44
C PHE A 107 11.00 -1.20 4.20
N HIS A 108 9.69 -1.24 3.97
CA HIS A 108 9.10 -1.92 2.83
C HIS A 108 8.04 -1.01 2.16
N ALA A 109 8.48 -0.26 1.18
CA ALA A 109 7.65 0.74 0.50
C ALA A 109 6.38 0.14 -0.12
N HIS A 110 6.50 -1.02 -0.76
CA HIS A 110 5.40 -1.77 -1.37
C HIS A 110 4.27 -2.05 -0.35
N GLU A 111 4.61 -2.57 0.82
CA GLU A 111 3.64 -2.88 1.87
C GLU A 111 2.98 -1.63 2.46
N ILE A 112 3.71 -0.52 2.55
CA ILE A 112 3.15 0.76 3.00
C ILE A 112 2.10 1.29 2.02
N VAL A 113 2.27 1.06 0.71
CA VAL A 113 1.24 1.42 -0.29
C VAL A 113 -0.05 0.64 -0.03
N HIS A 114 0.04 -0.66 0.26
CA HIS A 114 -1.14 -1.47 0.56
C HIS A 114 -1.92 -0.97 1.78
N LEU A 115 -1.25 -0.48 2.84
CA LEU A 115 -1.93 0.07 4.02
C LEU A 115 -2.92 1.18 3.65
N LEU A 116 -2.53 2.09 2.75
CA LEU A 116 -3.40 3.20 2.34
C LEU A 116 -4.36 2.78 1.23
N ALA A 117 -3.88 2.05 0.22
CA ALA A 117 -4.69 1.67 -0.94
C ALA A 117 -5.94 0.84 -0.54
N THR A 118 -5.79 -0.05 0.43
CA THR A 118 -6.92 -0.87 0.94
C THR A 118 -7.95 -0.07 1.71
N GLN A 119 -7.61 1.10 2.24
CA GLN A 119 -8.58 2.02 2.85
C GLN A 119 -9.35 2.85 1.81
N LEU A 120 -8.83 2.97 0.60
CA LEU A 120 -9.54 3.65 -0.49
C LEU A 120 -10.65 2.78 -1.07
N GLY A 121 -10.37 1.50 -1.28
CA GLY A 121 -11.33 0.56 -1.88
C GLY A 121 -10.64 -0.73 -2.30
N ASN A 122 -11.39 -1.60 -3.01
CA ASN A 122 -10.90 -2.90 -3.43
C ASN A 122 -11.29 -3.24 -4.87
N PRO A 123 -10.56 -2.74 -5.87
CA PRO A 123 -10.78 -3.11 -7.28
C PRO A 123 -10.22 -4.49 -7.64
N GLY A 124 -9.67 -5.22 -6.68
CA GLY A 124 -9.08 -6.55 -6.83
C GLY A 124 -7.55 -6.55 -6.80
N PRO A 125 -6.95 -7.75 -6.59
CA PRO A 125 -5.52 -7.89 -6.31
C PRO A 125 -4.64 -7.31 -7.42
N MET A 126 -4.99 -7.49 -8.69
CA MET A 126 -4.23 -6.96 -9.83
C MET A 126 -3.99 -5.44 -9.73
N PHE A 127 -5.00 -4.66 -9.34
CA PHE A 127 -4.88 -3.21 -9.18
C PHE A 127 -4.09 -2.84 -7.93
N HIS A 128 -4.27 -3.56 -6.81
CA HIS A 128 -3.52 -3.34 -5.59
C HIS A 128 -2.02 -3.60 -5.79
N GLU A 129 -1.66 -4.72 -6.38
CA GLU A 129 -0.26 -5.06 -6.64
C GLU A 129 0.35 -4.15 -7.70
N GLY A 130 -0.40 -3.85 -8.77
CA GLY A 130 0.03 -2.89 -9.77
C GLY A 130 0.38 -1.52 -9.19
N LEU A 131 -0.49 -0.99 -8.33
CA LEU A 131 -0.26 0.29 -7.64
C LEU A 131 0.94 0.22 -6.68
N ALA A 132 1.06 -0.89 -5.93
CA ALA A 132 2.15 -1.08 -4.99
C ALA A 132 3.52 -1.18 -5.70
N VAL A 133 3.59 -1.81 -6.87
CA VAL A 133 4.82 -1.83 -7.70
C VAL A 133 5.10 -0.45 -8.31
N VAL A 134 4.08 0.25 -8.80
CA VAL A 134 4.26 1.61 -9.37
C VAL A 134 4.86 2.57 -8.35
N LEU A 135 4.29 2.64 -7.15
CA LEU A 135 4.73 3.56 -6.10
C LEU A 135 5.88 2.99 -5.27
N GLY A 136 5.75 1.75 -4.80
CA GLY A 136 6.68 1.12 -3.85
C GLY A 136 7.99 0.67 -4.46
N ASN A 137 7.98 0.29 -5.75
CA ASN A 137 9.14 -0.23 -6.47
C ASN A 137 9.61 0.71 -7.59
N ASP A 138 9.14 1.96 -7.64
CA ASP A 138 9.45 2.95 -8.68
C ASP A 138 9.22 2.40 -10.10
N SER A 139 8.13 1.67 -10.33
CA SER A 139 7.80 0.99 -11.61
C SER A 139 8.90 0.06 -12.11
N LYS A 140 9.59 -0.63 -11.17
CA LYS A 140 10.63 -1.62 -11.47
C LYS A 140 10.31 -2.96 -10.83
N TRP A 141 10.75 -4.03 -11.49
CA TRP A 141 10.66 -5.40 -10.99
C TRP A 141 11.95 -6.15 -11.31
N GLY A 142 12.61 -6.70 -10.28
CA GLY A 142 13.93 -7.32 -10.47
C GLY A 142 14.96 -6.40 -11.14
N GLY A 143 14.91 -5.10 -10.86
CA GLY A 143 15.80 -4.08 -11.41
C GLY A 143 15.48 -3.62 -12.84
N LYS A 144 14.43 -4.18 -13.49
CA LYS A 144 14.00 -3.81 -14.86
C LYS A 144 12.73 -2.98 -14.82
N GLY A 145 12.53 -2.13 -15.82
CA GLY A 145 11.28 -1.39 -16.01
C GLY A 145 10.10 -2.33 -16.25
N VAL A 146 8.96 -2.05 -15.63
CA VAL A 146 7.76 -2.90 -15.75
C VAL A 146 7.24 -2.99 -17.18
N ASP A 147 7.35 -1.93 -17.98
CA ASP A 147 6.92 -1.92 -19.38
C ASP A 147 7.76 -2.85 -20.27
N GLU A 148 9.06 -2.91 -20.02
CA GLU A 148 9.95 -3.85 -20.74
C GLU A 148 9.57 -5.31 -20.46
N ILE A 149 9.21 -5.62 -19.21
CA ILE A 149 8.77 -6.97 -18.81
C ILE A 149 7.39 -7.25 -19.41
N ALA A 150 6.44 -6.30 -19.28
CA ALA A 150 5.09 -6.44 -19.83
C ALA A 150 5.10 -6.69 -21.33
N LYS A 151 5.85 -5.89 -22.08
CA LYS A 151 6.02 -6.05 -23.54
C LYS A 151 6.48 -7.47 -23.93
N ARG A 152 7.42 -8.03 -23.18
CA ARG A 152 7.91 -9.40 -23.43
C ARG A 152 6.87 -10.44 -23.04
N ALA A 153 6.23 -10.27 -21.88
CA ALA A 153 5.24 -11.21 -21.35
C ALA A 153 3.98 -11.28 -22.25
N LEU A 154 3.61 -10.16 -22.89
CA LEU A 154 2.42 -10.06 -23.74
C LEU A 154 2.67 -10.47 -25.20
N LYS A 155 3.92 -10.76 -25.57
CA LYS A 155 4.22 -11.15 -26.97
C LYS A 155 3.43 -12.39 -27.37
N GLY A 156 2.51 -12.24 -28.34
CA GLY A 156 1.64 -13.31 -28.83
C GLY A 156 0.53 -13.75 -27.86
N ARG A 157 0.24 -12.96 -26.83
CA ARG A 157 -0.82 -13.22 -25.83
C ARG A 157 -1.84 -12.11 -25.85
N ASN A 158 -3.08 -12.44 -25.47
CA ASN A 158 -4.10 -11.44 -25.21
C ASN A 158 -3.86 -10.82 -23.84
N ALA A 159 -3.71 -9.50 -23.79
CA ALA A 159 -3.38 -8.76 -22.56
C ALA A 159 -4.48 -8.87 -21.49
N GLU A 160 -5.76 -8.85 -21.90
CA GLU A 160 -6.89 -8.97 -20.99
C GLU A 160 -6.92 -10.35 -20.31
N ASN A 161 -6.63 -11.42 -21.07
CA ASN A 161 -6.52 -12.76 -20.50
C ASN A 161 -5.34 -12.88 -19.51
N VAL A 162 -4.21 -12.24 -19.79
CA VAL A 162 -3.06 -12.24 -18.87
C VAL A 162 -3.42 -11.52 -17.57
N LEU A 163 -4.07 -10.37 -17.65
CA LEU A 163 -4.52 -9.63 -16.45
C LEU A 163 -5.63 -10.37 -15.70
N ALA A 164 -6.54 -11.06 -16.40
CA ALA A 164 -7.59 -11.87 -15.77
C ALA A 164 -7.04 -13.08 -15.01
N GLN A 165 -5.88 -13.59 -15.43
CA GLN A 165 -5.20 -14.72 -14.80
C GLN A 165 -4.15 -14.27 -13.77
N PHE A 166 -4.23 -13.03 -13.28
CA PHE A 166 -3.23 -12.42 -12.39
C PHE A 166 -2.78 -13.32 -11.24
N GLU A 167 -3.71 -13.99 -10.56
CA GLU A 167 -3.43 -14.84 -9.40
C GLU A 167 -2.93 -16.24 -9.75
N THR A 168 -2.98 -16.65 -11.02
CA THR A 168 -2.61 -18.01 -11.46
C THR A 168 -1.30 -18.06 -12.24
N ILE A 169 -0.79 -16.92 -12.71
CA ILE A 169 0.50 -16.84 -13.40
C ILE A 169 1.61 -16.41 -12.42
N PRO A 170 2.88 -16.78 -12.69
CA PRO A 170 4.00 -16.44 -11.81
C PRO A 170 4.10 -14.93 -11.52
N THR A 171 4.45 -14.58 -10.28
CA THR A 171 4.54 -13.19 -9.80
C THR A 171 5.55 -12.33 -10.54
N ASP A 172 6.62 -12.95 -11.05
CA ASP A 172 7.64 -12.28 -11.90
C ASP A 172 7.09 -11.85 -13.28
N ILE A 173 5.90 -12.31 -13.63
CA ILE A 173 5.13 -11.89 -14.81
C ILE A 173 3.93 -11.04 -14.41
N SER A 174 3.08 -11.54 -13.48
CA SER A 174 1.80 -10.89 -13.17
C SER A 174 1.97 -9.49 -12.56
N TYR A 175 2.88 -9.33 -11.63
CA TYR A 175 3.11 -8.06 -10.93
C TYR A 175 3.61 -6.95 -11.88
N PRO A 176 4.68 -7.15 -12.69
CA PRO A 176 5.12 -6.12 -13.62
C PRO A 176 4.11 -5.84 -14.74
N VAL A 177 3.33 -6.83 -15.21
CA VAL A 177 2.27 -6.61 -16.20
C VAL A 177 1.15 -5.75 -15.61
N ALA A 178 0.71 -6.06 -14.39
CA ALA A 178 -0.28 -5.26 -13.66
C ALA A 178 0.24 -3.82 -13.42
N ALA A 179 1.50 -3.69 -13.00
CA ALA A 179 2.11 -2.38 -12.76
C ALA A 179 2.26 -1.54 -14.03
N SER A 180 2.60 -2.15 -15.15
CA SER A 180 2.64 -1.46 -16.45
C SER A 180 1.27 -0.92 -16.85
N PHE A 181 0.21 -1.72 -16.70
CA PHE A 181 -1.15 -1.28 -16.97
C PHE A 181 -1.59 -0.16 -16.01
N VAL A 182 -1.44 -0.35 -14.69
CA VAL A 182 -1.80 0.65 -13.67
C VAL A 182 -0.97 1.92 -13.83
N GLY A 183 0.31 1.80 -14.14
CA GLY A 183 1.20 2.93 -14.44
C GLY A 183 0.75 3.71 -15.67
N SER A 184 0.25 3.04 -16.72
CA SER A 184 -0.30 3.71 -17.90
C SER A 184 -1.56 4.50 -17.58
N LEU A 185 -2.45 3.98 -16.74
CA LEU A 185 -3.63 4.71 -16.25
C LEU A 185 -3.23 5.95 -15.45
N ALA A 186 -2.24 5.82 -14.57
CA ALA A 186 -1.72 6.93 -13.80
C ALA A 186 -1.06 8.00 -14.68
N ALA A 187 -0.32 7.60 -15.71
CA ALA A 187 0.30 8.52 -16.64
C ALA A 187 -0.73 9.28 -17.50
N GLN A 188 -1.81 8.62 -17.92
CA GLN A 188 -2.84 9.22 -18.77
C GLN A 188 -3.83 10.10 -17.99
N HIS A 189 -4.20 9.68 -16.78
CA HIS A 189 -5.31 10.28 -16.03
C HIS A 189 -4.87 10.93 -14.72
N GLY A 190 -3.64 10.71 -14.27
CA GLY A 190 -3.12 11.16 -12.99
C GLY A 190 -3.44 10.23 -11.82
N MET A 191 -2.60 10.25 -10.78
CA MET A 191 -2.76 9.42 -9.58
C MET A 191 -4.04 9.73 -8.79
N ALA A 192 -4.48 10.99 -8.77
CA ALA A 192 -5.74 11.36 -8.12
C ALA A 192 -6.94 10.65 -8.74
N LYS A 193 -7.00 10.58 -10.08
CA LYS A 193 -8.05 9.87 -10.81
C LYS A 193 -8.01 8.35 -10.55
N LEU A 194 -6.80 7.77 -10.46
CA LEU A 194 -6.63 6.37 -10.08
C LEU A 194 -7.13 6.11 -8.65
N ALA A 195 -6.84 7.01 -7.71
CA ALA A 195 -7.38 6.93 -6.35
C ALA A 195 -8.91 7.06 -6.31
N ASP A 196 -9.51 7.89 -7.17
CA ASP A 196 -10.97 7.99 -7.30
C ASP A 196 -11.57 6.68 -7.81
N PHE A 197 -10.90 5.98 -8.72
CA PHE A 197 -11.32 4.63 -9.15
C PHE A 197 -11.32 3.64 -7.98
N PHE A 198 -10.29 3.64 -7.13
CA PHE A 198 -10.29 2.79 -5.93
C PHE A 198 -11.48 3.13 -5.02
N ARG A 199 -11.75 4.43 -4.75
CA ARG A 199 -12.89 4.88 -3.92
C ARG A 199 -14.24 4.47 -4.51
N ALA A 200 -14.38 4.49 -5.83
CA ALA A 200 -15.58 4.07 -6.53
C ALA A 200 -15.79 2.55 -6.53
N CYS A 201 -14.77 1.78 -6.16
CA CYS A 201 -14.76 0.32 -6.20
C CYS A 201 -14.53 -0.30 -4.81
N PRO A 202 -15.53 -0.30 -3.90
CA PRO A 202 -15.39 -0.91 -2.58
C PRO A 202 -15.27 -2.44 -2.61
N GLN A 203 -15.69 -3.09 -3.70
CA GLN A 203 -15.58 -4.54 -3.88
C GLN A 203 -15.26 -4.90 -5.34
N PRO A 204 -14.51 -5.99 -5.61
CA PRO A 204 -14.07 -6.37 -6.95
C PRO A 204 -15.20 -6.58 -7.96
N VAL A 205 -16.37 -7.01 -7.52
CA VAL A 205 -17.57 -7.20 -8.38
C VAL A 205 -18.04 -5.88 -9.03
N GLN A 206 -17.69 -4.74 -8.46
CA GLN A 206 -18.06 -3.41 -8.94
C GLN A 206 -17.01 -2.79 -9.88
N ARG A 207 -15.87 -3.49 -10.07
CA ARG A 207 -14.70 -2.96 -10.77
C ARG A 207 -15.02 -2.37 -12.15
N ASP A 208 -15.70 -3.10 -13.00
CA ASP A 208 -15.93 -2.68 -14.40
C ASP A 208 -16.84 -1.46 -14.47
N ALA A 209 -17.87 -1.39 -13.62
CA ALA A 209 -18.74 -0.22 -13.51
C ALA A 209 -17.99 1.00 -12.97
N ALA A 210 -17.21 0.82 -11.89
CA ALA A 210 -16.37 1.88 -11.31
C ALA A 210 -15.31 2.36 -12.31
N PHE A 211 -14.72 1.45 -13.08
CA PHE A 211 -13.74 1.76 -14.10
C PHE A 211 -14.34 2.63 -15.21
N GLN A 212 -15.47 2.21 -15.78
CA GLN A 212 -16.20 2.97 -16.80
C GLN A 212 -16.63 4.35 -16.29
N GLN A 213 -17.16 4.42 -15.07
CA GLN A 213 -17.56 5.69 -14.46
C GLN A 213 -16.38 6.64 -14.25
N THR A 214 -15.24 6.10 -13.82
CA THR A 214 -14.07 6.91 -13.50
C THR A 214 -13.30 7.35 -14.74
N PHE A 215 -13.02 6.45 -15.66
CA PHE A 215 -12.13 6.73 -16.81
C PHE A 215 -12.90 7.06 -18.11
N GLY A 216 -14.21 6.84 -18.17
CA GLY A 216 -15.02 7.14 -19.35
C GLY A 216 -14.93 6.11 -20.47
N VAL A 217 -14.14 5.04 -20.28
CA VAL A 217 -13.96 3.94 -21.23
C VAL A 217 -14.10 2.60 -20.50
N SER A 218 -14.45 1.53 -21.23
CA SER A 218 -14.50 0.20 -20.60
C SER A 218 -13.11 -0.30 -20.21
N TYR A 219 -13.07 -1.22 -19.24
CA TYR A 219 -11.82 -1.89 -18.85
C TYR A 219 -11.13 -2.53 -20.06
N SER A 220 -11.86 -3.28 -20.88
CA SER A 220 -11.32 -3.94 -22.07
C SER A 220 -10.76 -2.94 -23.10
N GLN A 221 -11.42 -1.79 -23.31
CA GLN A 221 -10.89 -0.73 -24.18
C GLN A 221 -9.57 -0.15 -23.65
N ALA A 222 -9.49 0.11 -22.35
CA ALA A 222 -8.27 0.63 -21.76
C ALA A 222 -7.12 -0.40 -21.83
N VAL A 223 -7.38 -1.68 -21.57
CA VAL A 223 -6.39 -2.76 -21.70
C VAL A 223 -5.90 -2.88 -23.15
N ALA A 224 -6.81 -2.83 -24.13
CA ALA A 224 -6.45 -2.89 -25.54
C ALA A 224 -5.57 -1.69 -25.95
N ALA A 225 -5.94 -0.47 -25.56
CA ALA A 225 -5.17 0.74 -25.86
C ALA A 225 -3.76 0.69 -25.24
N TRP A 226 -3.67 0.31 -23.96
CA TRP A 226 -2.38 0.14 -23.27
C TRP A 226 -1.50 -0.90 -23.97
N SER A 227 -2.03 -2.09 -24.24
CA SER A 227 -1.23 -3.18 -24.84
C SER A 227 -0.74 -2.88 -26.26
N GLN A 228 -1.45 -2.01 -27.01
CA GLN A 228 -1.02 -1.51 -28.32
C GLN A 228 0.08 -0.44 -28.22
N ALA A 229 0.14 0.28 -27.10
CA ALA A 229 1.12 1.33 -26.88
C ALA A 229 2.47 0.82 -26.31
N LEU A 230 2.53 -0.44 -25.85
CA LEU A 230 3.75 -1.10 -25.35
C LEU A 230 4.70 -1.48 -26.49
#